data_21e94d57d257e6fe543de9dbb4b0d4f3
#
_entry.id   21e94d57d257e6fe543de9dbb4b0d4f3
#
_cell.length_a   1.000
_cell.length_b   1.000
_cell.length_c   1.000
_cell.angle_alpha   90.00
_cell.angle_beta   90.00
_cell.angle_gamma   90.00
#
_symmetry.space_group_name_H-M   'P 1'
#
loop_
_entity.id
_entity.type
_entity.pdbx_description
1 polymer ?
#
loop_
_entity_poly.entity_id
_entity_poly.type
_entity_poly.pdbx_seq_one_letter_code
_entity_poly.pdbx_strand_id
1 'polypeptide(L)'
;MTAIKKDFKMKKNILTILLILLISSPVFSSGVGYVDYDKIIENYNYAKTTIQELDTKSNELKKYLLQKEEEYKLLESPVQKNKFETEMKQEVMKRESAFNDFAKKREEVVKQKIMSGIEQVRTEKGLDAVLDSSSIYSGGEDITNAVIEYLNK
;
A
#
# COMPACT_ATOMS: atom_id res chain seq x y z
N MET A 1 -66.02 21.45 -23.11
CA MET A 1 -64.79 21.99 -23.66
C MET A 1 -63.64 22.17 -22.60
N THR A 2 -63.94 22.03 -21.31
CA THR A 2 -63.01 22.28 -20.19
C THR A 2 -62.17 21.07 -19.79
N ALA A 3 -62.59 19.83 -19.96
CA ALA A 3 -61.87 18.61 -19.57
C ALA A 3 -60.63 18.37 -20.44
N ILE A 4 -60.72 18.55 -21.75
CA ILE A 4 -59.66 18.31 -22.73
C ILE A 4 -58.43 19.26 -22.48
N LYS A 5 -58.68 20.50 -22.05
CA LYS A 5 -57.62 21.47 -21.70
C LYS A 5 -56.89 21.09 -20.42
N LYS A 6 -57.52 20.43 -19.45
CA LYS A 6 -56.96 20.01 -18.19
C LYS A 6 -56.02 18.83 -18.39
N ASP A 7 -56.40 17.86 -19.23
CA ASP A 7 -55.54 16.69 -19.54
C ASP A 7 -54.32 17.07 -20.35
N PHE A 8 -54.41 18.04 -21.25
CA PHE A 8 -53.29 18.53 -22.03
C PHE A 8 -52.28 19.29 -21.14
N LYS A 9 -52.76 20.07 -20.17
CA LYS A 9 -51.92 20.79 -19.20
C LYS A 9 -51.22 19.85 -18.24
N MET A 10 -51.89 18.75 -17.79
CA MET A 10 -51.29 17.71 -16.96
C MET A 10 -50.19 16.93 -17.70
N LYS A 11 -50.44 16.52 -18.95
CA LYS A 11 -49.46 15.83 -19.80
C LYS A 11 -48.22 16.69 -20.07
N LYS A 12 -48.42 18.00 -20.29
CA LYS A 12 -47.29 18.95 -20.47
C LYS A 12 -46.45 19.10 -19.21
N ASN A 13 -47.08 19.15 -18.04
CA ASN A 13 -46.35 19.23 -16.76
C ASN A 13 -45.59 17.94 -16.42
N ILE A 14 -46.16 16.77 -16.72
CA ILE A 14 -45.52 15.46 -16.55
C ILE A 14 -44.32 15.34 -17.49
N LEU A 15 -44.43 15.79 -18.73
CA LEU A 15 -43.33 15.79 -19.70
C LEU A 15 -42.19 16.73 -19.28
N THR A 16 -42.54 17.88 -18.69
CA THR A 16 -41.56 18.84 -18.18
C THR A 16 -40.82 18.30 -16.96
N ILE A 17 -41.52 17.62 -16.05
CA ILE A 17 -40.92 16.97 -14.87
C ILE A 17 -40.01 15.79 -15.29
N LEU A 18 -40.42 15.00 -16.26
CA LEU A 18 -39.62 13.90 -16.81
C LEU A 18 -38.35 14.42 -17.51
N LEU A 19 -38.42 15.56 -18.19
CA LEU A 19 -37.25 16.17 -18.85
C LEU A 19 -36.24 16.74 -17.84
N ILE A 20 -36.72 17.25 -16.68
CA ILE A 20 -35.84 17.75 -15.60
C ILE A 20 -35.11 16.60 -14.91
N LEU A 21 -35.76 15.44 -14.76
CA LEU A 21 -35.13 14.23 -14.19
C LEU A 21 -34.00 13.63 -15.06
N LEU A 22 -34.02 13.90 -16.37
CA LEU A 22 -32.99 13.44 -17.32
C LEU A 22 -31.70 14.28 -17.29
N ILE A 23 -31.70 15.48 -16.65
CA ILE A 23 -30.56 16.40 -16.64
C ILE A 23 -29.71 16.22 -15.34
N SER A 24 -30.21 15.46 -14.37
CA SER A 24 -29.44 15.13 -13.17
C SER A 24 -28.48 13.94 -13.43
N SER A 25 -27.67 14.04 -14.47
CA SER A 25 -26.47 13.22 -14.55
C SER A 25 -25.59 13.63 -13.39
N PRO A 26 -25.16 12.70 -12.52
CA PRO A 26 -24.12 13.05 -11.54
C PRO A 26 -22.94 13.57 -12.36
N VAL A 27 -22.61 14.82 -12.18
CA VAL A 27 -21.34 15.38 -12.65
C VAL A 27 -20.30 14.66 -11.79
N PHE A 28 -19.80 13.53 -12.26
CA PHE A 28 -18.59 12.97 -11.75
C PHE A 28 -17.52 14.03 -12.04
N SER A 29 -17.21 14.81 -11.03
CA SER A 29 -16.04 15.66 -11.08
C SER A 29 -14.85 14.73 -11.25
N SER A 30 -14.40 14.57 -12.50
CA SER A 30 -13.17 13.88 -12.78
C SER A 30 -12.05 14.64 -12.05
N GLY A 31 -11.50 14.00 -11.04
CA GLY A 31 -10.51 14.61 -10.17
C GLY A 31 -9.25 13.76 -10.08
N VAL A 32 -8.13 14.40 -9.81
CA VAL A 32 -6.88 13.72 -9.49
C VAL A 32 -6.70 13.75 -7.97
N GLY A 33 -6.52 12.57 -7.38
CA GLY A 33 -6.09 12.45 -5.99
C GLY A 33 -4.58 12.35 -5.88
N TYR A 34 -4.06 12.51 -4.67
CA TYR A 34 -2.68 12.17 -4.36
C TYR A 34 -2.56 11.54 -2.98
N VAL A 35 -1.47 10.80 -2.78
CA VAL A 35 -1.11 10.17 -1.52
C VAL A 35 0.34 10.45 -1.18
N ASP A 36 0.60 10.59 0.10
CA ASP A 36 1.93 10.52 0.68
C ASP A 36 2.20 9.05 1.04
N TYR A 37 2.98 8.37 0.19
CA TYR A 37 3.25 6.94 0.33
C TYR A 37 4.04 6.63 1.60
N ASP A 38 4.99 7.47 1.97
CA ASP A 38 5.79 7.29 3.18
C ASP A 38 4.92 7.40 4.43
N LYS A 39 4.04 8.40 4.48
CA LYS A 39 3.07 8.56 5.56
C LYS A 39 2.10 7.37 5.66
N ILE A 40 1.72 6.77 4.53
CA ILE A 40 0.91 5.53 4.56
C ILE A 40 1.71 4.40 5.21
N ILE A 41 2.95 4.15 4.79
CA ILE A 41 3.81 3.10 5.39
C ILE A 41 3.95 3.30 6.90
N GLU A 42 4.26 4.53 7.31
CA GLU A 42 4.45 4.87 8.72
C GLU A 42 3.21 4.67 9.59
N ASN A 43 2.02 4.73 9.02
CA ASN A 43 0.75 4.66 9.76
C ASN A 43 -0.08 3.39 9.48
N TYR A 44 0.36 2.53 8.56
CA TYR A 44 -0.29 1.26 8.27
C TYR A 44 0.18 0.17 9.26
N ASN A 45 -0.73 -0.37 10.07
CA ASN A 45 -0.40 -1.34 11.11
C ASN A 45 0.30 -2.60 10.59
N TYR A 46 -0.14 -3.13 9.44
CA TYR A 46 0.50 -4.30 8.83
C TYR A 46 1.94 -3.99 8.37
N ALA A 47 2.20 -2.80 7.83
CA ALA A 47 3.55 -2.37 7.47
C ALA A 47 4.45 -2.26 8.71
N LYS A 48 3.96 -1.65 9.79
CA LYS A 48 4.68 -1.58 11.08
C LYS A 48 5.05 -2.96 11.60
N THR A 49 4.10 -3.90 11.61
CA THR A 49 4.35 -5.28 12.04
C THR A 49 5.37 -5.96 11.14
N THR A 50 5.30 -5.74 9.82
CA THR A 50 6.27 -6.28 8.87
C THR A 50 7.68 -5.74 9.12
N ILE A 51 7.82 -4.45 9.39
CA ILE A 51 9.13 -3.84 9.75
C ILE A 51 9.68 -4.48 11.03
N GLN A 52 8.86 -4.67 12.06
CA GLN A 52 9.28 -5.33 13.30
C GLN A 52 9.72 -6.79 13.08
N GLU A 53 9.02 -7.54 12.20
CA GLU A 53 9.43 -8.90 11.81
C GLU A 53 10.80 -8.91 11.10
N LEU A 54 11.04 -7.94 10.21
CA LEU A 54 12.32 -7.80 9.50
C LEU A 54 13.46 -7.43 10.47
N ASP A 55 13.21 -6.50 11.37
CA ASP A 55 14.18 -6.10 12.40
C ASP A 55 14.53 -7.28 13.31
N THR A 56 13.54 -8.06 13.71
CA THR A 56 13.75 -9.27 14.53
C THR A 56 14.65 -10.26 13.82
N LYS A 57 14.36 -10.59 12.56
CA LYS A 57 15.18 -11.52 11.75
C LYS A 57 16.57 -10.99 11.46
N SER A 58 16.71 -9.69 11.21
CA SER A 58 18.01 -9.03 11.06
C SER A 58 18.84 -9.15 12.33
N ASN A 59 18.24 -8.93 13.49
CA ASN A 59 18.90 -9.06 14.79
C ASN A 59 19.28 -10.51 15.11
N GLU A 60 18.45 -11.49 14.74
CA GLU A 60 18.80 -12.92 14.85
C GLU A 60 20.03 -13.27 14.01
N LEU A 61 20.08 -12.77 12.76
CA LEU A 61 21.26 -12.96 11.90
C LEU A 61 22.52 -12.32 12.49
N LYS A 62 22.42 -11.07 12.96
CA LYS A 62 23.54 -10.38 13.63
C LYS A 62 24.04 -11.15 14.85
N LYS A 63 23.12 -11.62 15.71
CA LYS A 63 23.44 -12.41 16.89
C LYS A 63 24.14 -13.71 16.52
N TYR A 64 23.66 -14.39 15.47
CA TYR A 64 24.31 -15.59 14.96
C TYR A 64 25.75 -15.32 14.51
N LEU A 65 25.98 -14.24 13.75
CA LEU A 65 27.32 -13.87 13.29
C LEU A 65 28.27 -13.57 14.46
N LEU A 66 27.81 -12.81 15.44
CA LEU A 66 28.60 -12.53 16.66
C LEU A 66 28.98 -13.80 17.41
N GLN A 67 28.02 -14.73 17.57
CA GLN A 67 28.29 -16.00 18.21
C GLN A 67 29.33 -16.81 17.43
N LYS A 68 29.29 -16.83 16.11
CA LYS A 68 30.26 -17.53 15.27
C LYS A 68 31.63 -16.87 15.27
N GLU A 69 31.68 -15.56 15.40
CA GLU A 69 32.95 -14.85 15.61
C GLU A 69 33.61 -15.26 16.92
N GLU A 70 32.85 -15.39 18.00
CA GLU A 70 33.41 -15.88 19.28
C GLU A 70 33.86 -17.34 19.18
N GLU A 71 33.10 -18.22 18.53
CA GLU A 71 33.51 -19.60 18.27
C GLU A 71 34.85 -19.66 17.48
N TYR A 72 35.01 -18.81 16.46
CA TYR A 72 36.23 -18.72 15.66
C TYR A 72 37.44 -18.30 16.48
N LYS A 73 37.29 -17.35 17.40
CA LYS A 73 38.39 -16.88 18.29
C LYS A 73 38.93 -17.98 19.19
N LEU A 74 38.12 -18.96 19.52
CA LEU A 74 38.50 -20.10 20.37
C LEU A 74 39.26 -21.20 19.61
N LEU A 75 39.30 -21.16 18.28
CA LEU A 75 40.03 -22.14 17.48
C LEU A 75 41.51 -21.85 17.47
N GLU A 76 42.33 -22.85 17.84
CA GLU A 76 43.78 -22.72 17.90
C GLU A 76 44.46 -23.20 16.61
N SER A 77 43.94 -24.26 15.99
CA SER A 77 44.53 -24.88 14.81
C SER A 77 44.21 -24.11 13.52
N PRO A 78 45.24 -23.78 12.68
CA PRO A 78 45.00 -23.19 11.36
C PRO A 78 44.11 -24.02 10.44
N VAL A 79 44.21 -25.36 10.55
CA VAL A 79 43.35 -26.28 9.77
C VAL A 79 41.88 -26.17 10.18
N GLN A 80 41.64 -26.08 11.50
CA GLN A 80 40.28 -25.88 12.01
C GLN A 80 39.72 -24.51 11.60
N LYS A 81 40.52 -23.45 11.64
CA LYS A 81 40.14 -22.11 11.20
C LYS A 81 39.74 -22.10 9.73
N ASN A 82 40.56 -22.65 8.83
CA ASN A 82 40.24 -22.73 7.41
C ASN A 82 38.95 -23.52 7.12
N LYS A 83 38.74 -24.62 7.80
CA LYS A 83 37.49 -25.40 7.67
C LYS A 83 36.29 -24.59 8.13
N PHE A 84 36.39 -23.97 9.31
CA PHE A 84 35.35 -23.12 9.87
C PHE A 84 35.00 -21.95 8.96
N GLU A 85 35.98 -21.24 8.41
CA GLU A 85 35.75 -20.12 7.47
C GLU A 85 35.01 -20.58 6.22
N THR A 86 35.37 -21.75 5.67
CA THR A 86 34.71 -22.28 4.49
C THR A 86 33.24 -22.64 4.76
N GLU A 87 32.97 -23.32 5.87
CA GLU A 87 31.63 -23.71 6.29
C GLU A 87 30.79 -22.46 6.62
N MET A 88 31.38 -21.50 7.33
CA MET A 88 30.73 -20.25 7.70
C MET A 88 30.35 -19.42 6.50
N LYS A 89 31.26 -19.30 5.52
CA LYS A 89 30.97 -18.55 4.28
C LYS A 89 29.71 -19.08 3.60
N GLN A 90 29.59 -20.39 3.49
CA GLN A 90 28.41 -21.03 2.85
C GLN A 90 27.12 -20.80 3.67
N GLU A 91 27.21 -20.98 4.99
CA GLU A 91 26.06 -20.82 5.87
C GLU A 91 25.60 -19.35 5.96
N VAL A 92 26.52 -18.38 6.01
CA VAL A 92 26.19 -16.96 5.99
C VAL A 92 25.49 -16.58 4.68
N MET A 93 26.07 -16.97 3.54
CA MET A 93 25.43 -16.71 2.22
C MET A 93 24.02 -17.29 2.15
N LYS A 94 23.81 -18.50 2.66
CA LYS A 94 22.48 -19.13 2.71
C LYS A 94 21.51 -18.34 3.59
N ARG A 95 21.93 -17.89 4.77
CA ARG A 95 21.08 -17.12 5.70
C ARG A 95 20.76 -15.74 5.17
N GLU A 96 21.74 -15.05 4.58
CA GLU A 96 21.54 -13.76 3.93
C GLU A 96 20.56 -13.87 2.74
N SER A 97 20.74 -14.88 1.89
CA SER A 97 19.81 -15.14 0.79
C SER A 97 18.38 -15.38 1.30
N ALA A 98 18.24 -16.22 2.32
CA ALA A 98 16.93 -16.51 2.91
C ALA A 98 16.29 -15.27 3.54
N PHE A 99 17.08 -14.41 4.20
CA PHE A 99 16.61 -13.14 4.74
C PHE A 99 16.17 -12.18 3.63
N ASN A 100 16.99 -12.03 2.58
CA ASN A 100 16.66 -11.17 1.43
C ASN A 100 15.39 -11.62 0.71
N ASP A 101 15.24 -12.92 0.49
CA ASP A 101 14.02 -13.48 -0.12
C ASP A 101 12.78 -13.25 0.75
N PHE A 102 12.93 -13.39 2.06
CA PHE A 102 11.86 -13.09 3.01
C PHE A 102 11.49 -11.61 2.99
N ALA A 103 12.49 -10.71 3.06
CA ALA A 103 12.28 -9.27 3.05
C ALA A 103 11.57 -8.83 1.77
N LYS A 104 12.05 -9.28 0.60
CA LYS A 104 11.44 -8.97 -0.69
C LYS A 104 9.99 -9.43 -0.78
N LYS A 105 9.67 -10.64 -0.30
CA LYS A 105 8.28 -11.13 -0.28
C LYS A 105 7.38 -10.28 0.62
N ARG A 106 7.88 -9.88 1.78
CA ARG A 106 7.13 -9.05 2.73
C ARG A 106 6.87 -7.65 2.19
N GLU A 107 7.89 -7.03 1.60
CA GLU A 107 7.80 -5.73 0.94
C GLU A 107 6.75 -5.74 -0.18
N GLU A 108 6.79 -6.76 -1.04
CA GLU A 108 5.82 -6.91 -2.14
C GLU A 108 4.39 -7.04 -1.62
N VAL A 109 4.16 -7.82 -0.54
CA VAL A 109 2.84 -7.95 0.06
C VAL A 109 2.35 -6.61 0.64
N VAL A 110 3.21 -5.86 1.34
CA VAL A 110 2.86 -4.52 1.86
C VAL A 110 2.48 -3.59 0.71
N LYS A 111 3.32 -3.54 -0.33
CA LYS A 111 3.07 -2.73 -1.52
C LYS A 111 1.73 -3.06 -2.19
N GLN A 112 1.46 -4.35 -2.43
CA GLN A 112 0.20 -4.79 -3.05
C GLN A 112 -1.02 -4.39 -2.20
N LYS A 113 -0.94 -4.53 -0.88
CA LYS A 113 -2.03 -4.11 0.01
C LYS A 113 -2.25 -2.59 -0.04
N ILE A 114 -1.18 -1.79 -0.01
CA ILE A 114 -1.28 -0.33 -0.11
C ILE A 114 -1.88 0.07 -1.46
N MET A 115 -1.39 -0.50 -2.57
CA MET A 115 -1.93 -0.21 -3.91
C MET A 115 -3.40 -0.59 -4.03
N SER A 116 -3.81 -1.73 -3.45
CA SER A 116 -5.22 -2.12 -3.40
C SER A 116 -6.06 -1.15 -2.58
N GLY A 117 -5.55 -0.67 -1.45
CA GLY A 117 -6.23 0.35 -0.63
C GLY A 117 -6.39 1.68 -1.34
N ILE A 118 -5.34 2.14 -2.04
CA ILE A 118 -5.38 3.35 -2.86
C ILE A 118 -6.45 3.22 -3.95
N GLU A 119 -6.48 2.10 -4.66
CA GLU A 119 -7.45 1.86 -5.73
C GLU A 119 -8.89 1.81 -5.22
N GLN A 120 -9.10 1.22 -4.04
CA GLN A 120 -10.42 1.19 -3.41
C GLN A 120 -10.91 2.60 -3.06
N VAL A 121 -10.06 3.40 -2.38
CA VAL A 121 -10.42 4.78 -2.00
C VAL A 121 -10.57 5.66 -3.25
N ARG A 122 -9.72 5.47 -4.28
CA ARG A 122 -9.87 6.14 -5.58
C ARG A 122 -11.26 5.92 -6.17
N THR A 123 -11.69 4.66 -6.19
CA THR A 123 -12.99 4.28 -6.74
C THR A 123 -14.15 4.82 -5.91
N GLU A 124 -14.08 4.74 -4.58
CA GLU A 124 -15.10 5.26 -3.67
C GLU A 124 -15.28 6.78 -3.81
N LYS A 125 -14.20 7.51 -4.08
CA LYS A 125 -14.21 8.97 -4.27
C LYS A 125 -14.49 9.40 -5.71
N GLY A 126 -14.57 8.46 -6.66
CA GLY A 126 -14.81 8.76 -8.08
C GLY A 126 -13.66 9.52 -8.73
N LEU A 127 -12.42 9.32 -8.27
CA LEU A 127 -11.23 9.95 -8.84
C LEU A 127 -10.76 9.19 -10.08
N ASP A 128 -10.27 9.92 -11.10
CA ASP A 128 -9.76 9.33 -12.33
C ASP A 128 -8.38 8.70 -12.14
N ALA A 129 -7.54 9.36 -11.32
CA ALA A 129 -6.19 8.93 -11.04
C ALA A 129 -5.77 9.31 -9.61
N VAL A 130 -4.77 8.58 -9.10
CA VAL A 130 -4.05 8.95 -7.87
C VAL A 130 -2.57 8.98 -8.17
N LEU A 131 -1.90 10.03 -7.76
CA LEU A 131 -0.46 10.25 -7.93
C LEU A 131 0.25 10.23 -6.58
N ASP A 132 1.55 10.05 -6.61
CA ASP A 132 2.38 10.29 -5.44
C ASP A 132 2.47 11.79 -5.15
N SER A 133 2.42 12.19 -3.88
CA SER A 133 2.46 13.59 -3.45
C SER A 133 3.69 14.33 -3.94
N SER A 134 4.83 13.63 -4.09
CA SER A 134 6.08 14.20 -4.61
C SER A 134 5.98 14.66 -6.06
N SER A 135 4.97 14.19 -6.80
CA SER A 135 4.71 14.55 -8.20
C SER A 135 3.70 15.69 -8.34
N ILE A 136 3.14 16.20 -7.24
CA ILE A 136 2.11 17.24 -7.25
C ILE A 136 2.68 18.60 -6.87
N TYR A 137 2.61 19.56 -7.78
CA TYR A 137 2.98 20.94 -7.50
C TYR A 137 1.82 21.77 -6.93
N SER A 138 0.60 21.51 -7.38
CA SER A 138 -0.60 22.27 -6.95
C SER A 138 -1.87 21.54 -7.37
N GLY A 139 -2.91 21.63 -6.54
CA GLY A 139 -4.22 21.01 -6.80
C GLY A 139 -4.28 19.52 -6.48
N GLY A 140 -5.43 18.91 -6.73
CA GLY A 140 -5.69 17.53 -6.38
C GLY A 140 -6.29 17.36 -4.98
N GLU A 141 -6.85 16.18 -4.71
CA GLU A 141 -7.39 15.80 -3.41
C GLU A 141 -6.41 14.92 -2.65
N ASP A 142 -6.02 15.33 -1.44
CA ASP A 142 -5.22 14.47 -0.55
C ASP A 142 -6.11 13.35 0.03
N ILE A 143 -5.86 12.12 -0.42
CA ILE A 143 -6.57 10.94 0.07
C ILE A 143 -5.73 10.08 1.03
N THR A 144 -4.56 10.55 1.44
CA THR A 144 -3.61 9.80 2.29
C THR A 144 -4.29 9.24 3.55
N ASN A 145 -4.99 10.10 4.30
CA ASN A 145 -5.62 9.68 5.54
C ASN A 145 -6.78 8.68 5.29
N ALA A 146 -7.56 8.86 4.23
CA ALA A 146 -8.62 7.93 3.86
C ALA A 146 -8.07 6.53 3.52
N VAL A 147 -6.92 6.47 2.83
CA VAL A 147 -6.21 5.21 2.55
C VAL A 147 -5.71 4.56 3.83
N ILE A 148 -5.10 5.33 4.75
CA ILE A 148 -4.63 4.81 6.04
C ILE A 148 -5.80 4.24 6.86
N GLU A 149 -6.92 4.94 6.92
CA GLU A 149 -8.13 4.46 7.61
C GLU A 149 -8.67 3.18 6.98
N TYR A 150 -8.72 3.11 5.65
CA TYR A 150 -9.16 1.91 4.93
C TYR A 150 -8.26 0.70 5.24
N LEU A 151 -6.95 0.88 5.19
CA LEU A 151 -5.96 -0.19 5.39
C LEU A 151 -5.92 -0.72 6.84
N ASN A 152 -6.38 0.06 7.81
CA ASN A 152 -6.33 -0.29 9.24
C ASN A 152 -7.68 -0.79 9.81
N LYS A 153 -8.71 -0.94 8.96
CA LYS A 153 -9.99 -1.57 9.33
C LYS A 153 -9.84 -3.09 9.46
#